data_303b0e893d80625d1a234769bff57cce
#
_entry.id   303b0e893d80625d1a234769bff57cce
#
_cell.length_a   1.000
_cell.length_b   1.000
_cell.length_c   1.000
_cell.angle_alpha   90.00
_cell.angle_beta   90.00
_cell.angle_gamma   90.00
#
_symmetry.space_group_name_H-M   'P 1'
#
loop_
_entity.id
_entity.type
_entity.pdbx_description
1 polymer ?
#
loop_
_entity_poly.entity_id
_entity_poly.type
_entity_poly.pdbx_seq_one_letter_code
_entity_poly.pdbx_strand_id
1 'polypeptide(L)'
;MQYAIEHVSIRCRDIEVSIGYFQKMFGARVMLRRNLPNSKQIAYLQIGDTMLELMDFGPAAEPVDSREHYGVTHIGIKTDDFDAAYRDLKAKGADFLGEPFEPAPGIRLVFLREPNGAILELAMRDPKSFQAAIDQGTVNW
;
A
#
# COMPACT_ATOMS: atom_id res chain seq x y z
N MET A 1 1.84 1.88 -28.80
CA MET A 1 2.59 1.38 -27.63
C MET A 1 1.86 1.83 -26.38
N GLN A 2 1.62 0.93 -25.45
CA GLN A 2 0.91 1.25 -24.20
C GLN A 2 1.80 0.86 -23.03
N TYR A 3 1.75 1.67 -21.96
CA TYR A 3 2.46 1.41 -20.70
C TYR A 3 1.47 1.32 -19.56
N ALA A 4 1.77 0.48 -18.57
CA ALA A 4 1.00 0.37 -17.34
C ALA A 4 1.97 0.10 -16.18
N ILE A 5 1.56 0.47 -14.96
CA ILE A 5 2.26 0.00 -13.77
C ILE A 5 1.85 -1.45 -13.53
N GLU A 6 2.82 -2.36 -13.57
CA GLU A 6 2.58 -3.78 -13.38
C GLU A 6 2.68 -4.18 -11.90
N HIS A 7 3.71 -3.69 -11.20
CA HIS A 7 3.90 -4.00 -9.79
C HIS A 7 4.59 -2.85 -9.04
N VAL A 8 4.50 -2.91 -7.73
CA VAL A 8 5.29 -2.10 -6.79
C VAL A 8 6.13 -3.06 -5.96
N SER A 9 7.39 -2.70 -5.68
CA SER A 9 8.32 -3.55 -4.96
C SER A 9 8.64 -3.01 -3.57
N ILE A 10 8.65 -3.90 -2.56
CA ILE A 10 9.08 -3.61 -1.18
C ILE A 10 10.25 -4.51 -0.82
N ARG A 11 11.34 -3.91 -0.33
CA ARG A 11 12.45 -4.65 0.28
C ARG A 11 12.05 -5.10 1.68
N CYS A 12 12.10 -6.41 1.94
CA CYS A 12 11.68 -7.02 3.19
C CYS A 12 12.86 -7.40 4.07
N ARG A 13 12.68 -7.27 5.40
CA ARG A 13 13.59 -7.85 6.40
C ARG A 13 13.42 -9.36 6.49
N ASP A 14 12.16 -9.79 6.44
CA ASP A 14 11.72 -11.18 6.51
C ASP A 14 10.50 -11.34 5.60
N ILE A 15 10.64 -12.16 4.58
CA ILE A 15 9.60 -12.33 3.57
C ILE A 15 8.35 -13.00 4.13
N GLU A 16 8.49 -13.91 5.11
CA GLU A 16 7.32 -14.58 5.72
C GLU A 16 6.49 -13.62 6.56
N VAL A 17 7.15 -12.73 7.31
CA VAL A 17 6.47 -11.66 8.06
C VAL A 17 5.71 -10.75 7.11
N SER A 18 6.34 -10.35 6.01
CA SER A 18 5.72 -9.46 5.03
C SER A 18 4.55 -10.11 4.30
N ILE A 19 4.68 -11.35 3.85
CA ILE A 19 3.59 -12.12 3.24
C ILE A 19 2.42 -12.21 4.22
N GLY A 20 2.68 -12.64 5.46
CA GLY A 20 1.65 -12.77 6.49
C GLY A 20 0.93 -11.47 6.79
N TYR A 21 1.65 -10.35 6.81
CA TYR A 21 1.08 -9.02 6.98
C TYR A 21 0.07 -8.67 5.88
N PHE A 22 0.48 -8.75 4.62
CA PHE A 22 -0.39 -8.38 3.50
C PHE A 22 -1.58 -9.35 3.35
N GLN A 23 -1.40 -10.62 3.65
CA GLN A 23 -2.50 -11.58 3.71
C GLN A 23 -3.51 -11.23 4.81
N LYS A 24 -3.03 -10.97 6.03
CA LYS A 24 -3.87 -10.64 7.19
C LYS A 24 -4.59 -9.31 7.02
N MET A 25 -3.88 -8.26 6.61
CA MET A 25 -4.42 -6.91 6.56
C MET A 25 -5.31 -6.67 5.35
N PHE A 26 -4.91 -7.16 4.17
CA PHE A 26 -5.53 -6.79 2.91
C PHE A 26 -6.02 -7.98 2.08
N GLY A 27 -5.98 -9.20 2.64
CA GLY A 27 -6.41 -10.39 1.91
C GLY A 27 -5.57 -10.69 0.67
N ALA A 28 -4.29 -10.30 0.67
CA ALA A 28 -3.39 -10.52 -0.45
C ALA A 28 -3.26 -12.01 -0.78
N ARG A 29 -3.19 -12.32 -2.06
CA ARG A 29 -3.01 -13.68 -2.56
C ARG A 29 -1.59 -13.87 -3.10
N VAL A 30 -0.88 -14.89 -2.60
CA VAL A 30 0.45 -15.23 -3.14
C VAL A 30 0.28 -15.83 -4.53
N MET A 31 0.91 -15.22 -5.53
CA MET A 31 0.86 -15.63 -6.93
C MET A 31 2.07 -16.46 -7.33
N LEU A 32 3.23 -16.08 -6.81
CA LEU A 32 4.50 -16.73 -7.13
C LEU A 32 5.48 -16.52 -5.99
N ARG A 33 6.28 -17.56 -5.71
CA ARG A 33 7.46 -17.46 -4.83
C ARG A 33 8.67 -18.04 -5.55
N ARG A 34 9.80 -17.39 -5.38
CA ARG A 34 11.06 -17.86 -5.97
C ARG A 34 12.20 -17.74 -4.97
N ASN A 35 12.98 -18.81 -4.86
CA ASN A 35 14.27 -18.77 -4.21
C ASN A 35 15.34 -18.45 -5.27
N LEU A 36 16.19 -17.51 -4.95
CA LEU A 36 17.31 -17.08 -5.78
C LEU A 36 18.63 -17.52 -5.12
N PRO A 37 19.76 -17.47 -5.85
CA PRO A 37 21.07 -17.73 -5.26
C PRO A 37 21.36 -16.83 -4.04
N ASN A 38 22.23 -17.31 -3.14
CA ASN A 38 22.65 -16.60 -1.92
C ASN A 38 21.50 -16.29 -0.95
N SER A 39 20.58 -17.20 -0.79
CA SER A 39 19.43 -17.10 0.14
C SER A 39 18.50 -15.92 -0.12
N LYS A 40 18.53 -15.33 -1.31
CA LYS A 40 17.59 -14.30 -1.71
C LYS A 40 16.24 -14.90 -2.06
N GLN A 41 15.16 -14.18 -1.77
CA GLN A 41 13.80 -14.62 -2.03
C GLN A 41 12.96 -13.49 -2.64
N ILE A 42 12.04 -13.89 -3.51
CA ILE A 42 11.01 -13.00 -4.07
C ILE A 42 9.64 -13.66 -3.91
N ALA A 43 8.64 -12.85 -3.59
CA ALA A 43 7.23 -13.25 -3.66
C ALA A 43 6.43 -12.18 -4.40
N TYR A 44 5.53 -12.61 -5.28
CA TYR A 44 4.53 -11.75 -5.90
C TYR A 44 3.18 -12.02 -5.27
N LEU A 45 2.56 -10.97 -4.75
CA LEU A 45 1.23 -10.99 -4.15
C LEU A 45 0.27 -10.15 -4.99
N GLN A 46 -0.97 -10.57 -5.06
CA GLN A 46 -2.03 -9.79 -5.70
C GLN A 46 -2.93 -9.15 -4.64
N ILE A 47 -3.15 -7.83 -4.77
CA ILE A 47 -4.13 -7.06 -4.02
C ILE A 47 -5.00 -6.34 -5.05
N GLY A 48 -6.30 -6.70 -5.13
CA GLY A 48 -7.14 -6.21 -6.22
C GLY A 48 -6.55 -6.58 -7.59
N ASP A 49 -6.36 -5.58 -8.44
CA ASP A 49 -5.81 -5.74 -9.80
C ASP A 49 -4.30 -5.44 -9.88
N THR A 50 -3.66 -5.17 -8.75
CA THR A 50 -2.25 -4.76 -8.71
C THR A 50 -1.40 -5.83 -8.05
N MET A 51 -0.18 -6.01 -8.53
CA MET A 51 0.79 -6.88 -7.90
C MET A 51 1.73 -6.11 -6.98
N LEU A 52 2.08 -6.74 -5.87
CA LEU A 52 3.10 -6.33 -4.95
C LEU A 52 4.25 -7.35 -5.00
N GLU A 53 5.46 -6.89 -5.29
CA GLU A 53 6.67 -7.71 -5.23
C GLU A 53 7.33 -7.51 -3.87
N LEU A 54 7.53 -8.60 -3.15
CA LEU A 54 8.28 -8.62 -1.89
C LEU A 54 9.66 -9.22 -2.15
N MET A 55 10.72 -8.50 -1.74
CA MET A 55 12.11 -8.92 -1.97
C MET A 55 12.87 -9.01 -0.65
N ASP A 56 13.25 -10.22 -0.24
CA ASP A 56 14.20 -10.44 0.84
C ASP A 56 15.59 -10.73 0.22
N PHE A 57 16.45 -9.72 0.21
CA PHE A 57 17.79 -9.78 -0.36
C PHE A 57 18.89 -9.61 0.69
N GLY A 58 18.54 -9.87 1.96
CA GLY A 58 19.41 -9.67 3.09
C GLY A 58 19.43 -8.23 3.60
N PRO A 59 20.36 -7.88 4.50
CA PRO A 59 20.39 -6.59 5.18
C PRO A 59 20.35 -5.40 4.24
N ALA A 60 19.66 -4.35 4.67
CA ALA A 60 19.57 -3.07 3.97
C ALA A 60 19.57 -1.93 5.00
N ALA A 61 19.66 -0.69 4.53
CA ALA A 61 19.52 0.48 5.37
C ALA A 61 18.12 0.55 6.01
N GLU A 62 18.05 1.10 7.22
CA GLU A 62 16.77 1.35 7.88
C GLU A 62 15.91 2.35 7.10
N PRO A 63 14.58 2.17 7.11
CA PRO A 63 13.68 3.07 6.39
C PRO A 63 13.67 4.46 7.04
N VAL A 64 13.38 5.46 6.22
CA VAL A 64 13.05 6.83 6.62
C VAL A 64 11.60 7.12 6.31
N ASP A 65 11.02 8.17 6.87
CA ASP A 65 9.67 8.58 6.49
C ASP A 65 9.69 9.13 5.05
N SER A 66 9.19 8.33 4.12
CA SER A 66 9.22 8.63 2.69
C SER A 66 8.39 9.88 2.32
N ARG A 67 7.46 10.29 3.18
CA ARG A 67 6.66 11.50 2.96
C ARG A 67 7.47 12.80 3.05
N GLU A 68 8.65 12.75 3.67
CA GLU A 68 9.56 13.90 3.84
C GLU A 68 10.68 13.94 2.81
N HIS A 69 10.68 13.02 1.84
CA HIS A 69 11.72 12.89 0.83
C HIS A 69 11.14 12.97 -0.58
N TYR A 70 11.95 13.41 -1.53
CA TYR A 70 11.57 13.34 -2.95
C TYR A 70 11.46 11.88 -3.41
N GLY A 71 10.54 11.62 -4.33
CA GLY A 71 10.28 10.31 -4.90
C GLY A 71 8.96 9.72 -4.46
N VAL A 72 8.87 8.40 -4.42
CA VAL A 72 7.65 7.70 -3.99
C VAL A 72 7.41 7.93 -2.51
N THR A 73 6.24 8.47 -2.16
CA THR A 73 5.89 8.76 -0.77
C THR A 73 5.10 7.65 -0.09
N HIS A 74 4.18 7.02 -0.80
CA HIS A 74 3.31 5.97 -0.26
C HIS A 74 2.71 5.10 -1.37
N ILE A 75 2.09 4.01 -0.94
CA ILE A 75 1.29 3.13 -1.79
C ILE A 75 -0.17 3.29 -1.37
N GLY A 76 -1.03 3.74 -2.29
CA GLY A 76 -2.46 3.89 -2.04
C GLY A 76 -3.20 2.55 -2.14
N ILE A 77 -3.98 2.22 -1.11
CA ILE A 77 -4.86 1.06 -1.06
C ILE A 77 -6.30 1.54 -1.01
N LYS A 78 -7.05 1.25 -2.06
CA LYS A 78 -8.43 1.67 -2.20
C LYS A 78 -9.38 0.76 -1.40
N THR A 79 -10.37 1.38 -0.76
CA THR A 79 -11.55 0.69 -0.23
C THR A 79 -12.82 1.39 -0.70
N ASP A 80 -13.90 0.66 -0.77
CA ASP A 80 -15.26 1.18 -1.03
C ASP A 80 -16.06 1.43 0.27
N ASP A 81 -15.58 0.90 1.41
CA ASP A 81 -16.14 1.14 2.73
C ASP A 81 -15.01 1.50 3.71
N PHE A 82 -14.76 2.80 3.86
CA PHE A 82 -13.67 3.30 4.69
C PHE A 82 -13.84 2.94 6.17
N ASP A 83 -15.04 3.10 6.72
CA ASP A 83 -15.28 2.88 8.15
C ASP A 83 -15.15 1.39 8.51
N ALA A 84 -15.64 0.50 7.67
CA ALA A 84 -15.47 -0.94 7.86
C ALA A 84 -13.99 -1.34 7.74
N ALA A 85 -13.29 -0.86 6.70
CA ALA A 85 -11.87 -1.16 6.49
C ALA A 85 -11.00 -0.61 7.64
N TYR A 86 -11.24 0.62 8.08
CA TYR A 86 -10.49 1.22 9.20
C TYR A 86 -10.69 0.43 10.50
N ARG A 87 -11.93 0.05 10.83
CA ARG A 87 -12.22 -0.77 12.01
C ARG A 87 -11.56 -2.14 11.95
N ASP A 88 -11.61 -2.79 10.78
CA ASP A 88 -10.99 -4.10 10.57
C ASP A 88 -9.46 -4.04 10.74
N LEU A 89 -8.81 -3.10 10.07
CA LEU A 89 -7.37 -2.91 10.19
C LEU A 89 -6.95 -2.55 11.63
N LYS A 90 -7.72 -1.72 12.30
CA LYS A 90 -7.47 -1.36 13.71
C LYS A 90 -7.58 -2.59 14.63
N ALA A 91 -8.60 -3.42 14.45
CA ALA A 91 -8.76 -4.67 15.19
C ALA A 91 -7.62 -5.67 14.93
N LYS A 92 -7.03 -5.64 13.74
CA LYS A 92 -5.88 -6.46 13.37
C LYS A 92 -4.53 -5.90 13.83
N GLY A 93 -4.53 -4.72 14.47
CA GLY A 93 -3.33 -4.11 15.02
C GLY A 93 -2.49 -3.33 14.02
N ALA A 94 -3.11 -2.74 13.00
CA ALA A 94 -2.40 -1.88 12.04
C ALA A 94 -1.69 -0.70 12.72
N ASP A 95 -0.48 -0.39 12.26
CA ASP A 95 0.33 0.74 12.76
C ASP A 95 -0.08 2.03 12.04
N PHE A 96 -1.15 2.67 12.51
CA PHE A 96 -1.62 3.93 11.96
C PHE A 96 -0.71 5.10 12.35
N LEU A 97 -0.45 5.99 11.38
CA LEU A 97 0.40 7.18 11.53
C LEU A 97 -0.40 8.46 11.82
N GLY A 98 -1.59 8.31 12.35
CA GLY A 98 -2.50 9.41 12.69
C GLY A 98 -3.95 8.98 12.60
N GLU A 99 -4.85 9.94 12.74
CA GLU A 99 -6.28 9.73 12.62
C GLU A 99 -6.75 9.88 11.16
N PRO A 100 -7.88 9.24 10.79
CA PRO A 100 -8.52 9.48 9.50
C PRO A 100 -8.86 10.95 9.29
N PHE A 101 -8.72 11.44 8.07
CA PHE A 101 -9.05 12.80 7.70
C PHE A 101 -9.63 12.90 6.28
N GLU A 102 -10.23 14.04 5.98
CA GLU A 102 -10.83 14.36 4.68
C GLU A 102 -10.09 15.56 4.07
N PRO A 103 -9.09 15.34 3.16
CA PRO A 103 -8.36 16.44 2.55
C PRO A 103 -9.21 17.26 1.57
N ALA A 104 -10.28 16.66 1.05
CA ALA A 104 -11.27 17.28 0.17
C ALA A 104 -12.61 16.55 0.28
N PRO A 105 -13.74 17.18 -0.10
CA PRO A 105 -15.04 16.53 -0.08
C PRO A 105 -15.06 15.22 -0.86
N GLY A 106 -15.58 14.14 -0.23
CA GLY A 106 -15.68 12.82 -0.84
C GLY A 106 -14.39 12.00 -0.85
N ILE A 107 -13.34 12.47 -0.16
CA ILE A 107 -12.09 11.71 0.02
C ILE A 107 -11.86 11.48 1.50
N ARG A 108 -11.65 10.23 1.90
CA ARG A 108 -11.24 9.87 3.26
C ARG A 108 -9.94 9.08 3.19
N LEU A 109 -8.99 9.47 4.01
CA LEU A 109 -7.65 8.90 4.04
C LEU A 109 -7.22 8.59 5.47
N VAL A 110 -6.35 7.60 5.62
CA VAL A 110 -5.49 7.40 6.78
C VAL A 110 -4.19 6.76 6.33
N PHE A 111 -3.08 7.17 6.93
CA PHE A 111 -1.79 6.54 6.68
C PHE A 111 -1.49 5.47 7.72
N LEU A 112 -0.81 4.42 7.29
CA LEU A 112 -0.31 3.35 8.14
C LEU A 112 1.05 2.87 7.63
N ARG A 113 1.80 2.21 8.52
CA ARG A 113 3.12 1.68 8.19
C ARG A 113 3.07 0.15 8.12
N GLU A 114 3.65 -0.41 7.07
CA GLU A 114 3.84 -1.85 6.98
C GLU A 114 5.17 -2.26 7.66
N PRO A 115 5.44 -3.57 7.89
CA PRO A 115 6.55 -4.02 8.75
C PRO A 115 7.95 -3.56 8.34
N ASN A 116 8.18 -3.22 7.08
CA ASN A 116 9.47 -2.77 6.58
C ASN A 116 9.63 -1.25 6.57
N GLY A 117 8.60 -0.52 7.00
CA GLY A 117 8.60 0.93 7.09
C GLY A 117 8.03 1.65 5.86
N ALA A 118 7.54 0.93 4.85
CA ALA A 118 6.84 1.56 3.75
C ALA A 118 5.50 2.16 4.24
N ILE A 119 5.19 3.34 3.72
CA ILE A 119 3.95 4.04 4.04
C ILE A 119 2.84 3.55 3.11
N LEU A 120 1.72 3.17 3.69
CA LEU A 120 0.49 2.84 2.98
C LEU A 120 -0.55 3.93 3.25
N GLU A 121 -1.40 4.20 2.28
CA GLU A 121 -2.55 5.09 2.42
C GLU A 121 -3.83 4.27 2.21
N LEU A 122 -4.63 4.08 3.26
CA LEU A 122 -5.99 3.58 3.06
C LEU A 122 -6.84 4.73 2.55
N ALA A 123 -7.44 4.59 1.38
CA ALA A 123 -8.16 5.65 0.71
C ALA A 123 -9.54 5.20 0.22
N MET A 124 -10.52 6.05 0.46
CA MET A 124 -11.83 5.98 -0.21
C MET A 124 -12.10 7.29 -0.92
N ARG A 125 -12.58 7.19 -2.16
CA ARG A 125 -13.03 8.33 -2.94
C ARG A 125 -14.48 8.12 -3.37
N ASP A 126 -15.34 9.07 -3.06
CA ASP A 126 -16.68 9.07 -3.63
C ASP A 126 -16.56 9.21 -5.16
N PRO A 127 -17.05 8.19 -5.94
CA PRO A 127 -16.86 8.20 -7.40
C PRO A 127 -17.44 9.44 -8.09
N LYS A 128 -18.55 9.98 -7.58
CA LYS A 128 -19.20 11.16 -8.17
C LYS A 128 -18.36 12.42 -7.97
N SER A 129 -17.87 12.64 -6.76
CA SER A 129 -17.03 13.81 -6.46
C SER A 129 -15.69 13.74 -7.19
N PHE A 130 -15.07 12.56 -7.26
CA PHE A 130 -13.81 12.37 -7.97
C PHE A 130 -13.98 12.54 -9.48
N GLN A 131 -15.02 11.95 -10.07
CA GLN A 131 -15.30 12.08 -11.49
C GLN A 131 -15.62 13.54 -11.86
N ALA A 132 -16.40 14.23 -11.03
CA ALA A 132 -16.70 15.65 -11.27
C ALA A 132 -15.43 16.52 -11.27
N ALA A 133 -14.47 16.24 -10.38
CA ALA A 133 -13.19 16.93 -10.35
C ALA A 133 -12.34 16.66 -11.60
N ILE A 134 -12.33 15.42 -12.10
CA ILE A 134 -11.67 15.07 -13.37
C ILE A 134 -12.31 15.79 -14.54
N ASP A 135 -13.65 15.77 -14.64
CA ASP A 135 -14.40 16.37 -15.74
C ASP A 135 -14.24 17.91 -15.80
N GLN A 136 -14.05 18.55 -14.66
CA GLN A 136 -13.80 19.98 -14.55
C GLN A 136 -12.35 20.38 -14.86
N GLY A 137 -11.44 19.43 -15.00
CA GLY A 137 -10.03 19.68 -15.24
C GLY A 137 -9.31 20.40 -14.09
N THR A 138 -9.96 20.48 -12.93
CA THR A 138 -9.43 21.11 -11.72
C THR A 138 -9.41 20.10 -10.60
N VAL A 139 -8.28 19.41 -10.43
CA VAL A 139 -8.03 18.62 -9.24
C VAL A 139 -7.14 19.45 -8.33
N ASN A 140 -7.73 20.29 -7.51
CA ASN A 140 -7.04 20.94 -6.39
C ASN A 140 -7.19 20.05 -5.15
N TRP A 141 -6.30 19.09 -5.06
CA TRP A 141 -6.23 18.18 -3.93
C TRP A 141 -5.17 18.59 -2.92
#